data_acc8bbaaf05170d08d18ba32084a1a27
#
_entry.id   acc8bbaaf05170d08d18ba32084a1a27
#
_cell.length_a   1.000
_cell.length_b   1.000
_cell.length_c   1.000
_cell.angle_alpha   90.00
_cell.angle_beta   90.00
_cell.angle_gamma   90.00
#
_symmetry.space_group_name_H-M   'P 1'
#
loop_
_entity.id
_entity.type
_entity.pdbx_description
1 polymer ?
#
loop_
_entity_poly.entity_id
_entity_poly.type
_entity_poly.pdbx_seq_one_letter_code
_entity_poly.pdbx_strand_id
1 'polypeptide(L)'
;SPPPHHDIYSIEDLAQLIYDLKCSNRKAAINVKLVSEAGVGTIAAGVAKAGAEVILISGFDGGTGAAPRNSIHNAGLPWELGLAEAHQSLIMNGLRSRVRIEADSKLMSGRDVAIAAMLGAEEFGFGTGPLVAMGCVMMRVCNLDTCPMGICTQNPELRKRFKGKPEYIINFMRFMAEDLREYMARLGVHTVDELVGRTDLLKVKDAPAGSRASEMDLTALLKNPLVENSSVHFLSLIHISEPTRQ
;
A
#
# COMPACT_ATOMS: atom_id res chain seq x y z
N SER A 1 -8.81 11.08 -19.24
CA SER A 1 -7.49 10.96 -18.57
C SER A 1 -6.39 11.03 -19.60
N PRO A 2 -5.23 11.60 -19.28
CA PRO A 2 -4.09 11.58 -20.18
C PRO A 2 -3.53 10.16 -20.35
N PRO A 3 -2.79 9.88 -21.46
CA PRO A 3 -2.02 8.64 -21.55
C PRO A 3 -1.12 8.46 -20.32
N PRO A 4 -0.85 7.22 -19.87
CA PRO A 4 -1.14 5.94 -20.54
C PRO A 4 -2.49 5.29 -20.16
N HIS A 5 -3.34 5.93 -19.36
CA HIS A 5 -4.53 5.29 -18.79
C HIS A 5 -5.49 4.68 -19.80
N HIS A 6 -5.54 5.21 -21.02
CA HIS A 6 -6.40 4.71 -22.10
C HIS A 6 -5.64 3.86 -23.14
N ASP A 7 -4.35 3.63 -22.94
CA ASP A 7 -3.50 2.92 -23.90
C ASP A 7 -3.02 1.57 -23.37
N ILE A 8 -3.19 1.30 -22.07
CA ILE A 8 -2.78 0.06 -21.42
C ILE A 8 -4.03 -0.79 -21.14
N TYR A 9 -4.16 -1.90 -21.83
CA TYR A 9 -5.29 -2.83 -21.74
C TYR A 9 -4.88 -4.26 -21.40
N SER A 10 -3.59 -4.56 -21.40
CA SER A 10 -3.05 -5.87 -21.08
C SER A 10 -1.77 -5.79 -20.27
N ILE A 11 -1.34 -6.92 -19.69
CA ILE A 11 -0.05 -7.03 -19.00
C ILE A 11 1.10 -6.84 -20.00
N GLU A 12 0.93 -7.23 -21.23
CA GLU A 12 1.91 -7.07 -22.32
C GLU A 12 2.12 -5.59 -22.66
N ASP A 13 1.06 -4.81 -22.77
CA ASP A 13 1.14 -3.37 -22.98
C ASP A 13 1.86 -2.70 -21.79
N LEU A 14 1.54 -3.13 -20.58
CA LEU A 14 2.21 -2.65 -19.38
C LEU A 14 3.69 -3.01 -19.36
N ALA A 15 4.05 -4.22 -19.77
CA ALA A 15 5.44 -4.67 -19.85
C ALA A 15 6.25 -3.81 -20.83
N GLN A 16 5.66 -3.46 -21.98
CA GLN A 16 6.29 -2.54 -22.93
C GLN A 16 6.52 -1.16 -22.30
N LEU A 17 5.51 -0.59 -21.63
CA LEU A 17 5.66 0.70 -20.97
C LEU A 17 6.73 0.66 -19.87
N ILE A 18 6.77 -0.41 -19.05
CA ILE A 18 7.82 -0.60 -18.04
C ILE A 18 9.20 -0.61 -18.69
N TYR A 19 9.36 -1.34 -19.81
CA TYR A 19 10.61 -1.40 -20.56
C TYR A 19 11.02 -0.01 -21.07
N ASP A 20 10.11 0.73 -21.67
CA ASP A 20 10.37 2.08 -22.20
C ASP A 20 10.78 3.05 -21.08
N LEU A 21 10.11 3.00 -19.93
CA LEU A 21 10.48 3.79 -18.76
C LEU A 21 11.87 3.42 -18.23
N LYS A 22 12.21 2.13 -18.22
CA LYS A 22 13.56 1.66 -17.84
C LYS A 22 14.62 2.10 -18.85
N CYS A 23 14.31 2.12 -20.14
CA CYS A 23 15.22 2.65 -21.15
C CYS A 23 15.48 4.15 -20.95
N SER A 24 14.47 4.90 -20.55
CA SER A 24 14.58 6.33 -20.27
C SER A 24 15.39 6.62 -18.99
N ASN A 25 15.20 5.81 -17.95
CA ASN A 25 15.98 5.92 -16.72
C ASN A 25 16.21 4.54 -16.06
N ARG A 26 17.35 3.95 -16.34
CA ARG A 26 17.74 2.62 -15.84
C ARG A 26 17.86 2.52 -14.32
N LYS A 27 18.06 3.65 -13.63
CA LYS A 27 18.21 3.69 -12.16
C LYS A 27 16.87 3.85 -11.43
N ALA A 28 15.80 4.25 -12.13
CA ALA A 28 14.49 4.40 -11.50
C ALA A 28 13.87 3.05 -11.18
N ALA A 29 13.30 2.90 -10.00
CA ALA A 29 12.40 1.80 -9.69
C ALA A 29 11.03 2.06 -10.33
N ILE A 30 10.47 1.07 -11.01
CA ILE A 30 9.15 1.17 -11.61
C ILE A 30 8.12 0.61 -10.64
N ASN A 31 7.21 1.48 -10.22
CA ASN A 31 6.12 1.15 -9.32
C ASN A 31 4.80 1.08 -10.11
N VAL A 32 4.07 -0.01 -9.94
CA VAL A 32 2.75 -0.22 -10.55
C VAL A 32 1.69 -0.28 -9.44
N LYS A 33 0.70 0.61 -9.53
CA LYS A 33 -0.42 0.68 -8.57
C LYS A 33 -1.56 -0.21 -9.02
N LEU A 34 -2.00 -1.07 -8.11
CA LEU A 34 -3.16 -1.96 -8.26
C LEU A 34 -4.20 -1.65 -7.18
N VAL A 35 -5.46 -1.76 -7.53
CA VAL A 35 -6.56 -1.64 -6.56
C VAL A 35 -6.82 -3.01 -5.93
N SER A 36 -7.05 -3.02 -4.61
CA SER A 36 -7.49 -4.21 -3.88
C SER A 36 -8.87 -4.65 -4.38
N GLU A 37 -8.90 -5.76 -5.08
CA GLU A 37 -10.12 -6.42 -5.57
C GLU A 37 -9.85 -7.92 -5.71
N ALA A 38 -10.89 -8.72 -5.86
CA ALA A 38 -10.75 -10.16 -6.02
C ALA A 38 -9.95 -10.49 -7.28
N GLY A 39 -8.90 -11.31 -7.16
CA GLY A 39 -8.01 -11.68 -8.27
C GLY A 39 -6.79 -10.77 -8.42
N VAL A 40 -6.62 -9.75 -7.57
CA VAL A 40 -5.46 -8.84 -7.63
C VAL A 40 -4.13 -9.59 -7.49
N GLY A 41 -4.10 -10.72 -6.80
CA GLY A 41 -2.91 -11.57 -6.70
C GLY A 41 -2.43 -12.11 -8.05
N THR A 42 -3.35 -12.50 -8.92
CA THR A 42 -3.02 -12.92 -10.29
C THR A 42 -2.47 -11.77 -11.11
N ILE A 43 -3.07 -10.59 -10.98
CA ILE A 43 -2.60 -9.37 -11.64
C ILE A 43 -1.19 -9.00 -11.14
N ALA A 44 -0.97 -9.05 -9.82
CA ALA A 44 0.33 -8.78 -9.22
C ALA A 44 1.43 -9.73 -9.75
N ALA A 45 1.11 -11.03 -9.91
CA ALA A 45 2.03 -11.98 -10.51
C ALA A 45 2.36 -11.63 -11.97
N GLY A 46 1.39 -11.19 -12.75
CA GLY A 46 1.59 -10.70 -14.10
C GLY A 46 2.48 -9.45 -14.14
N VAL A 47 2.22 -8.49 -13.28
CA VAL A 47 2.98 -7.23 -13.17
C VAL A 47 4.43 -7.50 -12.73
N ALA A 48 4.65 -8.44 -11.81
CA ALA A 48 5.99 -8.86 -11.41
C ALA A 48 6.76 -9.50 -12.58
N LYS A 49 6.09 -10.32 -13.40
CA LYS A 49 6.68 -10.90 -14.62
C LYS A 49 6.95 -9.84 -15.68
N ALA A 50 6.15 -8.80 -15.75
CA ALA A 50 6.33 -7.66 -16.66
C ALA A 50 7.54 -6.77 -16.30
N GLY A 51 8.17 -7.00 -15.13
CA GLY A 51 9.40 -6.32 -14.73
C GLY A 51 9.21 -5.11 -13.81
N ALA A 52 8.05 -4.93 -13.21
CA ALA A 52 7.88 -3.96 -12.13
C ALA A 52 8.76 -4.35 -10.92
N GLU A 53 9.29 -3.35 -10.24
CA GLU A 53 10.15 -3.53 -9.04
C GLU A 53 9.38 -3.28 -7.75
N VAL A 54 8.32 -2.48 -7.83
CA VAL A 54 7.41 -2.21 -6.72
C VAL A 54 5.97 -2.42 -7.19
N ILE A 55 5.16 -3.04 -6.36
CA ILE A 55 3.72 -3.19 -6.58
C ILE A 55 3.00 -2.55 -5.41
N LEU A 56 2.30 -1.45 -5.68
CA LEU A 56 1.49 -0.76 -4.69
C LEU A 56 0.08 -1.35 -4.69
N ILE A 57 -0.33 -1.90 -3.57
CA ILE A 57 -1.72 -2.34 -3.34
C ILE A 57 -2.48 -1.23 -2.60
N SER A 58 -3.48 -0.67 -3.26
CA SER A 58 -4.32 0.40 -2.75
C SER A 58 -5.71 -0.11 -2.42
N GLY A 59 -6.24 0.25 -1.26
CA GLY A 59 -7.63 -0.06 -0.90
C GLY A 59 -8.64 0.89 -1.57
N PHE A 60 -9.93 0.66 -1.31
CA PHE A 60 -11.03 1.48 -1.84
C PHE A 60 -10.92 2.96 -1.42
N ASP A 61 -10.29 3.24 -0.31
CA ASP A 61 -10.04 4.59 0.22
C ASP A 61 -8.81 5.28 -0.38
N GLY A 62 -8.04 4.57 -1.21
CA GLY A 62 -6.84 5.07 -1.84
C GLY A 62 -7.11 6.03 -2.99
N GLY A 63 -6.03 6.51 -3.57
CA GLY A 63 -6.07 7.44 -4.69
C GLY A 63 -6.20 8.88 -4.25
N THR A 64 -6.84 9.68 -5.10
CA THR A 64 -6.97 11.12 -4.86
C THR A 64 -8.01 11.46 -3.81
N GLY A 65 -7.75 12.50 -2.99
CA GLY A 65 -8.75 13.11 -2.11
C GLY A 65 -9.93 13.73 -2.86
N ALA A 66 -9.81 13.94 -4.16
CA ALA A 66 -10.87 14.45 -5.04
C ALA A 66 -11.79 13.36 -5.60
N ALA A 67 -11.52 12.08 -5.32
CA ALA A 67 -12.39 10.99 -5.78
C ALA A 67 -13.84 11.19 -5.29
N PRO A 68 -14.84 11.04 -6.16
CA PRO A 68 -16.24 11.16 -5.78
C PRO A 68 -16.64 10.03 -4.83
N ARG A 69 -17.65 10.27 -3.99
CA ARG A 69 -18.09 9.32 -2.98
C ARG A 69 -18.52 7.97 -3.56
N ASN A 70 -19.18 7.97 -4.70
CA ASN A 70 -19.59 6.74 -5.37
C ASN A 70 -18.40 5.86 -5.77
N SER A 71 -17.29 6.44 -6.24
CA SER A 71 -16.06 5.68 -6.52
C SER A 71 -15.49 5.06 -5.25
N ILE A 72 -15.43 5.82 -4.15
CA ILE A 72 -14.88 5.34 -2.87
C ILE A 72 -15.74 4.20 -2.30
N HIS A 73 -17.05 4.26 -2.46
CA HIS A 73 -17.96 3.25 -1.88
C HIS A 73 -18.14 2.01 -2.75
N ASN A 74 -17.86 2.09 -4.05
CA ASN A 74 -18.22 1.03 -4.99
C ASN A 74 -17.03 0.49 -5.80
N ALA A 75 -15.84 1.05 -5.67
CA ALA A 75 -14.65 0.60 -6.39
C ALA A 75 -13.56 0.17 -5.41
N GLY A 76 -13.23 -1.13 -5.44
CA GLY A 76 -12.20 -1.70 -4.60
C GLY A 76 -12.70 -2.27 -3.27
N LEU A 77 -11.81 -3.02 -2.64
CA LEU A 77 -11.97 -3.65 -1.32
C LEU A 77 -11.01 -2.99 -0.31
N PRO A 78 -11.12 -3.29 0.99
CA PRO A 78 -10.08 -2.93 1.96
C PRO A 78 -8.70 -3.42 1.51
N TRP A 79 -7.69 -2.59 1.73
CA TRP A 79 -6.31 -2.89 1.30
C TRP A 79 -5.77 -4.20 1.92
N GLU A 80 -6.22 -4.56 3.10
CA GLU A 80 -5.81 -5.78 3.82
C GLU A 80 -6.08 -7.05 3.00
N LEU A 81 -7.22 -7.09 2.31
CA LEU A 81 -7.61 -8.23 1.48
C LEU A 81 -6.69 -8.37 0.27
N GLY A 82 -6.54 -7.29 -0.50
CA GLY A 82 -5.71 -7.31 -1.70
C GLY A 82 -4.22 -7.49 -1.40
N LEU A 83 -3.74 -6.90 -0.29
CA LEU A 83 -2.37 -7.06 0.14
C LEU A 83 -2.04 -8.51 0.48
N ALA A 84 -2.88 -9.16 1.30
CA ALA A 84 -2.70 -10.57 1.66
C ALA A 84 -2.77 -11.48 0.43
N GLU A 85 -3.74 -11.26 -0.47
CA GLU A 85 -3.87 -12.02 -1.71
C GLU A 85 -2.64 -11.86 -2.61
N ALA A 86 -2.17 -10.62 -2.81
CA ALA A 86 -1.00 -10.34 -3.63
C ALA A 86 0.27 -10.98 -3.04
N HIS A 87 0.49 -10.81 -1.73
CA HIS A 87 1.64 -11.40 -1.04
C HIS A 87 1.66 -12.92 -1.17
N GLN A 88 0.55 -13.59 -0.86
CA GLN A 88 0.44 -15.04 -0.95
C GLN A 88 0.60 -15.55 -2.38
N SER A 89 -0.05 -14.89 -3.36
CA SER A 89 0.05 -15.28 -4.77
C SER A 89 1.47 -15.13 -5.32
N LEU A 90 2.17 -14.06 -4.96
CA LEU A 90 3.56 -13.85 -5.36
C LEU A 90 4.50 -14.90 -4.75
N ILE A 91 4.29 -15.29 -3.49
CA ILE A 91 5.04 -16.38 -2.86
C ILE A 91 4.80 -17.69 -3.59
N MET A 92 3.55 -18.07 -3.79
CA MET A 92 3.18 -19.34 -4.44
C MET A 92 3.73 -19.45 -5.87
N ASN A 93 3.93 -18.33 -6.55
CA ASN A 93 4.50 -18.28 -7.90
C ASN A 93 6.04 -18.08 -7.92
N GLY A 94 6.71 -18.04 -6.77
CA GLY A 94 8.15 -17.79 -6.69
C GLY A 94 8.59 -16.40 -7.17
N LEU A 95 7.67 -15.42 -7.14
CA LEU A 95 7.89 -14.07 -7.65
C LEU A 95 8.09 -13.04 -6.54
N ARG A 96 7.76 -13.39 -5.28
CA ARG A 96 7.74 -12.42 -4.18
C ARG A 96 9.10 -11.74 -3.95
N SER A 97 10.20 -12.45 -4.13
CA SER A 97 11.56 -11.93 -3.98
C SER A 97 12.02 -11.04 -5.13
N ARG A 98 11.21 -10.86 -6.18
CA ARG A 98 11.54 -9.99 -7.32
C ARG A 98 10.98 -8.58 -7.18
N VAL A 99 10.01 -8.39 -6.29
CA VAL A 99 9.27 -7.15 -6.12
C VAL A 99 9.13 -6.80 -4.65
N ARG A 100 9.12 -5.51 -4.35
CA ARG A 100 8.65 -4.99 -3.07
C ARG A 100 7.16 -4.73 -3.16
N ILE A 101 6.45 -4.96 -2.07
CA ILE A 101 5.03 -4.61 -1.98
C ILE A 101 4.89 -3.37 -1.12
N GLU A 102 4.21 -2.38 -1.69
CA GLU A 102 3.80 -1.17 -1.01
C GLU A 102 2.30 -1.24 -0.69
N ALA A 103 1.88 -0.71 0.44
CA ALA A 103 0.47 -0.57 0.81
C ALA A 103 0.13 0.89 1.09
N ASP A 104 -1.03 1.34 0.61
CA ASP A 104 -1.59 2.65 0.96
C ASP A 104 -3.08 2.54 1.31
N SER A 105 -3.76 3.66 1.44
CA SER A 105 -5.17 3.81 1.82
C SER A 105 -5.40 3.95 3.30
N LYS A 106 -5.20 5.17 3.77
CA LYS A 106 -5.47 5.58 5.16
C LYS A 106 -4.69 4.80 6.22
N LEU A 107 -3.42 4.53 5.97
CA LEU A 107 -2.52 4.17 7.05
C LEU A 107 -2.35 5.41 7.95
N MET A 108 -2.91 5.39 9.16
CA MET A 108 -3.03 6.56 10.03
C MET A 108 -2.29 6.40 11.36
N SER A 109 -1.85 5.18 11.68
CA SER A 109 -1.20 4.83 12.95
C SER A 109 -0.07 3.82 12.74
N GLY A 110 0.83 3.71 13.72
CA GLY A 110 1.85 2.66 13.73
C GLY A 110 1.26 1.25 13.76
N ARG A 111 0.05 1.10 14.34
CA ARG A 111 -0.70 -0.16 14.30
C ARG A 111 -1.07 -0.56 12.86
N ASP A 112 -1.53 0.40 12.05
CA ASP A 112 -1.90 0.10 10.66
C ASP A 112 -0.68 -0.33 9.86
N VAL A 113 0.45 0.33 10.07
CA VAL A 113 1.75 -0.02 9.47
C VAL A 113 2.19 -1.42 9.92
N ALA A 114 2.08 -1.75 11.21
CA ALA A 114 2.43 -3.08 11.72
C ALA A 114 1.56 -4.17 11.07
N ILE A 115 0.25 -3.95 10.94
CA ILE A 115 -0.66 -4.89 10.28
C ILE A 115 -0.30 -5.04 8.80
N ALA A 116 -0.01 -3.92 8.09
CA ALA A 116 0.39 -3.96 6.70
C ALA A 116 1.69 -4.75 6.50
N ALA A 117 2.68 -4.55 7.37
CA ALA A 117 3.91 -5.35 7.35
C ALA A 117 3.62 -6.84 7.57
N MET A 118 2.83 -7.19 8.59
CA MET A 118 2.47 -8.58 8.87
C MET A 118 1.68 -9.25 7.73
N LEU A 119 0.93 -8.49 6.93
CA LEU A 119 0.24 -8.97 5.73
C LEU A 119 1.13 -8.96 4.47
N GLY A 120 2.37 -8.47 4.57
CA GLY A 120 3.38 -8.61 3.53
C GLY A 120 3.88 -7.32 2.89
N ALA A 121 3.51 -6.13 3.37
CA ALA A 121 4.05 -4.88 2.85
C ALA A 121 5.47 -4.60 3.38
N GLU A 122 6.32 -4.07 2.52
CA GLU A 122 7.68 -3.60 2.82
C GLU A 122 7.78 -2.07 2.74
N GLU A 123 6.87 -1.44 2.00
CA GLU A 123 6.78 0.01 1.83
C GLU A 123 5.37 0.50 2.19
N PHE A 124 5.26 1.75 2.65
CA PHE A 124 4.01 2.28 3.18
C PHE A 124 3.73 3.68 2.64
N GLY A 125 2.58 3.85 1.99
CA GLY A 125 2.15 5.10 1.41
C GLY A 125 1.24 5.91 2.35
N PHE A 126 1.55 7.18 2.57
CA PHE A 126 0.81 8.07 3.44
C PHE A 126 0.28 9.28 2.67
N GLY A 127 -1.03 9.44 2.64
CA GLY A 127 -1.68 10.58 2.01
C GLY A 127 -2.57 11.36 2.98
N THR A 128 -3.60 10.71 3.50
CA THR A 128 -4.62 11.34 4.37
C THR A 128 -4.04 11.87 5.67
N GLY A 129 -3.19 11.10 6.36
CA GLY A 129 -2.57 11.50 7.63
C GLY A 129 -1.79 12.81 7.51
N PRO A 130 -0.79 12.91 6.62
CA PRO A 130 -0.07 14.14 6.34
C PRO A 130 -0.98 15.31 5.96
N LEU A 131 -2.02 15.09 5.13
CA LEU A 131 -2.97 16.14 4.77
C LEU A 131 -3.74 16.67 5.98
N VAL A 132 -4.22 15.79 6.85
CA VAL A 132 -4.92 16.17 8.09
C VAL A 132 -3.97 16.91 9.03
N ALA A 133 -2.74 16.46 9.17
CA ALA A 133 -1.71 17.15 9.95
C ALA A 133 -1.43 18.57 9.44
N MET A 134 -1.58 18.80 8.13
CA MET A 134 -1.46 20.11 7.48
C MET A 134 -2.73 20.97 7.59
N GLY A 135 -3.80 20.46 8.23
CA GLY A 135 -5.05 21.19 8.43
C GLY A 135 -6.13 20.89 7.40
N CYS A 136 -6.04 19.79 6.65
CA CYS A 136 -7.10 19.37 5.73
C CYS A 136 -8.34 18.92 6.51
N VAL A 137 -9.50 19.44 6.15
CA VAL A 137 -10.80 19.10 6.76
C VAL A 137 -11.60 18.07 5.95
N MET A 138 -10.97 17.45 4.96
CA MET A 138 -11.54 16.37 4.14
C MET A 138 -12.87 16.70 3.44
N MET A 139 -13.03 17.94 3.00
CA MET A 139 -14.24 18.37 2.26
C MET A 139 -14.36 17.77 0.86
N ARG A 140 -13.29 17.21 0.31
CA ARG A 140 -13.26 16.55 -1.01
C ARG A 140 -13.67 17.46 -2.18
N VAL A 141 -13.33 18.74 -2.12
CA VAL A 141 -13.53 19.72 -3.19
C VAL A 141 -12.22 20.08 -3.90
N CYS A 142 -11.23 19.19 -3.81
CA CYS A 142 -9.89 19.42 -4.32
C CYS A 142 -9.84 19.65 -5.85
N ASN A 143 -10.76 19.02 -6.58
CA ASN A 143 -10.87 19.13 -8.03
C ASN A 143 -11.58 20.42 -8.51
N LEU A 144 -12.16 21.20 -7.59
CA LEU A 144 -12.96 22.39 -7.91
C LEU A 144 -12.20 23.71 -7.72
N ASP A 145 -10.93 23.66 -7.33
CA ASP A 145 -10.11 24.84 -6.97
C ASP A 145 -10.69 25.70 -5.82
N THR A 146 -11.59 25.12 -5.02
CA THR A 146 -12.35 25.81 -3.96
C THR A 146 -11.98 25.35 -2.55
N CYS A 147 -10.77 24.79 -2.37
CA CYS A 147 -10.34 24.29 -1.08
C CYS A 147 -10.40 25.38 0.02
N PRO A 148 -11.25 25.22 1.05
CA PRO A 148 -11.44 26.27 2.06
C PRO A 148 -10.25 26.46 2.97
N MET A 149 -9.37 25.44 3.06
CA MET A 149 -8.15 25.48 3.88
C MET A 149 -6.92 25.96 3.10
N GLY A 150 -7.07 26.26 1.81
CA GLY A 150 -5.97 26.74 0.99
C GLY A 150 -4.90 25.72 0.63
N ILE A 151 -5.12 24.42 0.91
CA ILE A 151 -4.14 23.37 0.66
C ILE A 151 -4.10 22.98 -0.82
N CYS A 152 -5.26 22.72 -1.41
CA CYS A 152 -5.40 22.25 -2.77
C CYS A 152 -6.17 23.28 -3.60
N THR A 153 -5.55 24.41 -3.89
CA THR A 153 -6.12 25.48 -4.68
C THR A 153 -5.03 26.39 -5.26
N GLN A 154 -5.27 26.94 -6.44
CA GLN A 154 -4.45 27.99 -7.04
C GLN A 154 -5.02 29.39 -6.78
N ASN A 155 -6.25 29.49 -6.23
CA ASN A 155 -6.86 30.78 -5.90
C ASN A 155 -6.03 31.54 -4.85
N PRO A 156 -5.50 32.74 -5.14
CA PRO A 156 -4.62 33.49 -4.24
C PRO A 156 -5.26 33.82 -2.88
N GLU A 157 -6.58 34.11 -2.86
CA GLU A 157 -7.28 34.45 -1.63
C GLU A 157 -7.48 33.24 -0.72
N LEU A 158 -7.77 32.07 -1.30
CA LEU A 158 -7.89 30.83 -0.52
C LEU A 158 -6.54 30.37 -0.02
N ARG A 159 -5.47 30.48 -0.80
CA ARG A 159 -4.10 30.14 -0.38
C ARG A 159 -3.63 30.89 0.86
N LYS A 160 -4.08 32.12 1.08
CA LYS A 160 -3.77 32.90 2.29
C LYS A 160 -4.27 32.21 3.58
N ARG A 161 -5.25 31.32 3.47
CA ARG A 161 -5.81 30.58 4.62
C ARG A 161 -4.95 29.40 5.07
N PHE A 162 -4.01 28.97 4.23
CA PHE A 162 -3.13 27.85 4.55
C PHE A 162 -2.23 28.17 5.73
N LYS A 163 -2.31 27.37 6.79
CA LYS A 163 -1.54 27.51 8.03
C LYS A 163 -0.62 26.33 8.33
N GLY A 164 -0.55 25.36 7.41
CA GLY A 164 0.29 24.18 7.57
C GLY A 164 1.77 24.55 7.59
N LYS A 165 2.55 23.78 8.33
CA LYS A 165 4.00 23.91 8.42
C LYS A 165 4.66 22.56 8.18
N PRO A 166 5.85 22.49 7.57
CA PRO A 166 6.56 21.22 7.35
C PRO A 166 6.76 20.42 8.64
N GLU A 167 6.99 21.10 9.76
CA GLU A 167 7.21 20.48 11.08
C GLU A 167 6.02 19.63 11.52
N TYR A 168 4.81 19.95 11.09
CA TYR A 168 3.62 19.16 11.44
C TYR A 168 3.68 17.77 10.81
N ILE A 169 4.11 17.67 9.55
CA ILE A 169 4.30 16.39 8.87
C ILE A 169 5.47 15.63 9.49
N ILE A 170 6.60 16.31 9.73
CA ILE A 170 7.78 15.71 10.34
C ILE A 170 7.42 15.08 11.69
N ASN A 171 6.70 15.83 12.55
CA ASN A 171 6.30 15.34 13.86
C ASN A 171 5.28 14.20 13.75
N PHE A 172 4.30 14.31 12.84
CA PHE A 172 3.34 13.25 12.58
C PHE A 172 4.04 11.94 12.20
N MET A 173 4.99 11.99 11.27
CA MET A 173 5.73 10.80 10.84
C MET A 173 6.62 10.23 11.94
N ARG A 174 7.23 11.09 12.77
CA ARG A 174 8.01 10.65 13.93
C ARG A 174 7.12 9.95 14.98
N PHE A 175 5.95 10.50 15.28
CA PHE A 175 5.02 9.88 16.22
C PHE A 175 4.48 8.55 15.68
N MET A 176 4.21 8.47 14.37
CA MET A 176 3.81 7.22 13.75
C MET A 176 4.91 6.15 13.83
N ALA A 177 6.17 6.55 13.59
CA ALA A 177 7.31 5.64 13.72
C ALA A 177 7.51 5.17 15.17
N GLU A 178 7.30 6.06 16.15
CA GLU A 178 7.39 5.69 17.57
C GLU A 178 6.26 4.75 17.99
N ASP A 179 5.03 5.03 17.57
CA ASP A 179 3.88 4.12 17.78
C ASP A 179 4.16 2.72 17.18
N LEU A 180 4.72 2.67 15.95
CA LEU A 180 5.14 1.41 15.34
C LEU A 180 6.20 0.69 16.19
N ARG A 181 7.20 1.40 16.70
CA ARG A 181 8.25 0.83 17.55
C ARG A 181 7.69 0.23 18.84
N GLU A 182 6.67 0.87 19.44
CA GLU A 182 5.98 0.31 20.61
C GLU A 182 5.30 -1.03 20.28
N TYR A 183 4.61 -1.13 19.13
CA TYR A 183 4.04 -2.39 18.67
C TYR A 183 5.12 -3.45 18.42
N MET A 184 6.19 -3.10 17.73
CA MET A 184 7.31 -4.01 17.49
C MET A 184 7.95 -4.52 18.78
N ALA A 185 8.18 -3.64 19.75
CA ALA A 185 8.73 -4.02 21.06
C ALA A 185 7.80 -4.99 21.81
N ARG A 186 6.47 -4.77 21.76
CA ARG A 186 5.48 -5.68 22.36
C ARG A 186 5.41 -7.02 21.66
N LEU A 187 5.69 -7.07 20.37
CA LEU A 187 5.74 -8.30 19.55
C LEU A 187 7.11 -9.01 19.65
N GLY A 188 8.11 -8.37 20.24
CA GLY A 188 9.47 -8.93 20.38
C GLY A 188 10.28 -8.95 19.08
N VAL A 189 9.99 -8.04 18.15
CA VAL A 189 10.71 -7.89 16.86
C VAL A 189 11.53 -6.61 16.84
N HIS A 190 12.69 -6.64 16.17
CA HIS A 190 13.66 -5.54 16.16
C HIS A 190 13.62 -4.70 14.88
N THR A 191 13.23 -5.29 13.77
CA THR A 191 13.16 -4.64 12.46
C THR A 191 11.79 -4.82 11.82
N VAL A 192 11.41 -3.90 10.92
CA VAL A 192 10.16 -4.03 10.16
C VAL A 192 10.22 -5.28 9.27
N ASP A 193 11.40 -5.62 8.75
CA ASP A 193 11.59 -6.80 7.91
C ASP A 193 11.25 -8.10 8.64
N GLU A 194 11.50 -8.17 9.96
CA GLU A 194 11.08 -9.30 10.77
C GLU A 194 9.56 -9.43 10.91
N LEU A 195 8.80 -8.36 10.63
CA LEU A 195 7.33 -8.38 10.61
C LEU A 195 6.76 -8.83 9.28
N VAL A 196 7.50 -8.68 8.17
CA VAL A 196 6.96 -8.91 6.83
C VAL A 196 6.46 -10.36 6.67
N GLY A 197 5.15 -10.48 6.43
CA GLY A 197 4.50 -11.79 6.24
C GLY A 197 4.26 -12.59 7.52
N ARG A 198 4.47 -12.02 8.72
CA ARG A 198 4.27 -12.69 10.02
C ARG A 198 2.79 -12.69 10.42
N THR A 199 1.96 -13.31 9.59
CA THR A 199 0.52 -13.47 9.85
C THR A 199 0.21 -14.29 11.12
N ASP A 200 1.17 -15.08 11.59
CA ASP A 200 1.10 -15.80 12.86
C ASP A 200 0.98 -14.89 14.09
N LEU A 201 1.40 -13.62 13.97
CA LEU A 201 1.24 -12.61 15.02
C LEU A 201 -0.13 -11.92 14.99
N LEU A 202 -0.96 -12.20 14.00
CA LEU A 202 -2.30 -11.64 13.87
C LEU A 202 -3.38 -12.62 14.35
N LYS A 203 -4.37 -12.08 15.03
CA LYS A 203 -5.57 -12.83 15.41
C LYS A 203 -6.81 -12.04 14.98
N VAL A 204 -7.75 -12.75 14.35
CA VAL A 204 -9.07 -12.18 14.07
C VAL A 204 -9.76 -11.89 15.41
N LYS A 205 -10.27 -10.68 15.57
CA LYS A 205 -11.02 -10.29 16.77
C LYS A 205 -12.39 -10.95 16.75
N ASP A 206 -12.81 -11.47 17.90
CA ASP A 206 -14.15 -12.02 18.05
C ASP A 206 -15.19 -10.91 17.82
N ALA A 207 -16.15 -11.18 16.96
CA ALA A 207 -17.25 -10.28 16.66
C ALA A 207 -18.48 -10.63 17.51
N PRO A 208 -19.33 -9.64 17.88
CA PRO A 208 -20.56 -9.90 18.60
C PRO A 208 -21.44 -10.90 17.83
N ALA A 209 -21.99 -11.90 18.53
CA ALA A 209 -22.84 -12.89 17.91
C ALA A 209 -24.06 -12.23 17.22
N GLY A 210 -24.39 -12.70 16.00
CA GLY A 210 -25.47 -12.14 15.18
C GLY A 210 -25.14 -10.81 14.48
N SER A 211 -23.90 -10.32 14.57
CA SER A 211 -23.46 -9.19 13.76
C SER A 211 -22.99 -9.66 12.37
N ARG A 212 -23.06 -8.79 11.35
CA ARG A 212 -22.49 -9.10 10.01
C ARG A 212 -21.00 -9.44 10.08
N ALA A 213 -20.28 -8.91 11.05
CA ALA A 213 -18.87 -9.22 11.26
C ALA A 213 -18.63 -10.66 11.73
N SER A 214 -19.60 -11.29 12.45
CA SER A 214 -19.49 -12.68 12.89
C SER A 214 -19.68 -13.69 11.74
N GLU A 215 -20.21 -13.25 10.60
CA GLU A 215 -20.38 -14.05 9.39
C GLU A 215 -19.16 -14.02 8.45
N MET A 216 -18.19 -13.15 8.75
CA MET A 216 -16.99 -12.97 7.93
C MET A 216 -15.93 -13.99 8.30
N ASP A 217 -15.51 -14.81 7.34
CA ASP A 217 -14.33 -15.67 7.47
C ASP A 217 -13.08 -14.94 6.92
N LEU A 218 -12.20 -14.55 7.81
CA LEU A 218 -10.91 -13.91 7.50
C LEU A 218 -9.73 -14.89 7.56
N THR A 219 -9.97 -16.18 7.68
CA THR A 219 -8.94 -17.22 7.84
C THR A 219 -7.99 -17.22 6.64
N ALA A 220 -8.52 -17.02 5.44
CA ALA A 220 -7.71 -16.97 4.22
C ALA A 220 -6.69 -15.83 4.22
N LEU A 221 -6.99 -14.69 4.86
CA LEU A 221 -6.06 -13.57 5.01
C LEU A 221 -4.81 -13.93 5.82
N LEU A 222 -4.98 -14.80 6.81
CA LEU A 222 -3.93 -15.17 7.75
C LEU A 222 -3.12 -16.39 7.32
N LYS A 223 -3.43 -16.99 6.17
CA LYS A 223 -2.63 -18.08 5.62
C LYS A 223 -1.21 -17.63 5.35
N ASN A 224 -0.25 -18.49 5.75
CA ASN A 224 1.16 -18.25 5.47
C ASN A 224 1.69 -19.37 4.54
N PRO A 225 1.81 -19.11 3.23
CA PRO A 225 2.27 -20.11 2.28
C PRO A 225 3.68 -20.63 2.54
N LEU A 226 4.51 -19.87 3.25
CA LEU A 226 5.87 -20.28 3.62
C LEU A 226 5.88 -21.42 4.65
N VAL A 227 4.86 -21.47 5.52
CA VAL A 227 4.69 -22.53 6.51
C VAL A 227 4.01 -23.75 5.89
N GLU A 228 3.03 -23.51 5.02
CA GLU A 228 2.23 -24.58 4.40
C GLU A 228 2.99 -25.32 3.28
N ASN A 229 3.99 -24.67 2.67
CA ASN A 229 4.74 -25.25 1.55
C ASN A 229 6.25 -25.01 1.70
N SER A 230 6.97 -26.05 2.14
CA SER A 230 8.42 -26.00 2.36
C SER A 230 9.26 -25.82 1.08
N SER A 231 8.67 -25.95 -0.10
CA SER A 231 9.35 -25.71 -1.37
C SER A 231 9.33 -24.23 -1.81
N VAL A 232 8.60 -23.40 -1.10
CA VAL A 232 8.47 -21.98 -1.38
C VAL A 232 9.37 -21.18 -0.46
N HIS A 233 10.16 -20.29 -1.03
CA HIS A 233 11.07 -19.42 -0.28
C HIS A 233 10.77 -17.96 -0.59
N PHE A 234 10.79 -17.14 0.45
CA PHE A 234 10.74 -15.68 0.34
C PHE A 234 11.97 -15.10 1.07
N LEU A 235 12.69 -14.26 0.34
CA LEU A 235 13.72 -13.40 0.90
C LEU A 235 13.30 -11.96 0.59
N SER A 236 13.16 -11.13 1.62
CA SER A 236 12.97 -9.71 1.40
C SER A 236 14.13 -9.16 0.56
N LEU A 237 13.84 -8.30 -0.40
CA LEU A 237 14.88 -7.68 -1.25
C LEU A 237 15.90 -6.88 -0.44
N ILE A 238 15.56 -6.47 0.78
CA ILE A 238 16.46 -5.77 1.70
C ILE A 238 17.56 -6.71 2.22
N HIS A 239 17.31 -8.02 2.25
CA HIS A 239 18.31 -9.03 2.67
C HIS A 239 19.15 -9.58 1.51
N ILE A 240 18.86 -9.20 0.27
CA ILE A 240 19.74 -9.50 -0.86
C ILE A 240 20.86 -8.45 -0.81
N SER A 241 21.87 -8.70 0.01
CA SER A 241 23.16 -8.03 -0.12
C SER A 241 23.59 -8.10 -1.59
N GLU A 242 24.09 -6.98 -2.14
CA GLU A 242 24.49 -6.80 -3.53
C GLU A 242 25.00 -8.09 -4.18
N PRO A 243 24.58 -8.42 -5.42
CA PRO A 243 25.16 -9.53 -6.13
C PRO A 243 26.66 -9.31 -6.20
N THR A 244 27.41 -10.16 -5.53
CA THR A 244 28.85 -10.26 -5.71
C THR A 244 29.09 -10.30 -7.21
N ARG A 245 29.60 -9.20 -7.76
CA ARG A 245 30.11 -9.16 -9.15
C ARG A 245 31.18 -10.24 -9.26
N GLN A 246 30.84 -11.36 -9.86
CA GLN A 246 31.80 -12.23 -10.54
C GLN A 246 31.95 -11.77 -11.97
#